data_a6677b8541c03f85f70d1008bd1f9e36
#
_entry.id   a6677b8541c03f85f70d1008bd1f9e36
#
_cell.length_a   1.000
_cell.length_b   1.000
_cell.length_c   1.000
_cell.angle_alpha   90.00
_cell.angle_beta   90.00
_cell.angle_gamma   90.00
#
_symmetry.space_group_name_H-M   'P 1'
#
loop_
_entity.id
_entity.type
_entity.pdbx_description
1 polymer ?
#
loop_
_entity_poly.entity_id
_entity_poly.type
_entity_poly.pdbx_seq_one_letter_code
_entity_poly.pdbx_strand_id
1 'polypeptide(L)' 'MRKHLCPACGISALFVKNKLNGRRAIYVTDTNEIVPNNPGESLEGFDLEIIYCFGCSWSGTIKRLK' A
#
# COMPACT_ATOMS: atom_id res chain seq x y z
N MET A 1 -12.96 -9.75 5.43
CA MET A 1 -11.52 -9.55 5.65
C MET A 1 -11.25 -8.08 5.91
N ARG A 2 -10.51 -7.77 6.96
CA ARG A 2 -10.20 -6.38 7.29
C ARG A 2 -8.93 -5.95 6.58
N LYS A 3 -8.94 -4.70 6.12
CA LYS A 3 -7.77 -4.08 5.51
C LYS A 3 -7.37 -2.87 6.34
N HIS A 4 -6.06 -2.60 6.38
CA HIS A 4 -5.58 -1.36 6.97
C HIS A 4 -6.02 -0.17 6.14
N LEU A 5 -6.23 0.96 6.80
CA LEU A 5 -6.72 2.18 6.17
C LEU A 5 -5.67 3.28 6.30
N CYS A 6 -5.73 4.23 5.37
CA CYS A 6 -4.92 5.44 5.46
C CYS A 6 -5.28 6.20 6.75
N PRO A 7 -4.31 6.56 7.58
CA PRO A 7 -4.62 7.26 8.84
C PRO A 7 -5.08 8.70 8.62
N ALA A 8 -4.87 9.24 7.42
CA ALA A 8 -5.24 10.62 7.12
C ALA A 8 -6.65 10.72 6.53
N CYS A 9 -7.01 9.89 5.55
CA CYS A 9 -8.31 10.00 4.87
C CYS A 9 -9.20 8.77 5.03
N GLY A 10 -8.68 7.67 5.58
CA GLY A 10 -9.50 6.51 5.92
C GLY A 10 -9.84 5.56 4.77
N ILE A 11 -9.22 5.71 3.60
CA ILE A 11 -9.44 4.78 2.50
C ILE A 11 -8.44 3.64 2.52
N SER A 12 -8.77 2.53 1.88
CA SER A 12 -7.88 1.37 1.80
C SER A 12 -7.08 1.33 0.50
N ALA A 13 -7.27 2.26 -0.40
CA ALA A 13 -6.57 2.31 -1.68
C ALA A 13 -5.17 2.86 -1.49
N LEU A 14 -4.19 1.97 -1.49
CA LEU A 14 -2.79 2.28 -1.26
C LEU A 14 -1.96 1.82 -2.44
N PHE A 15 -0.74 2.32 -2.54
CA PHE A 15 0.17 1.86 -3.58
C PHE A 15 1.61 1.92 -3.09
N VAL A 16 2.49 1.22 -3.81
CA VAL A 16 3.93 1.24 -3.57
C VAL A 16 4.62 1.70 -4.84
N LYS A 17 5.84 2.19 -4.70
CA LYS A 17 6.64 2.67 -5.82
C LYS A 17 7.93 1.86 -5.95
N ASN A 18 8.50 1.86 -7.16
CA ASN A 18 9.81 1.25 -7.40
C ASN A 18 10.79 2.31 -7.90
N LYS A 19 12.05 1.89 -8.10
CA LYS A 19 13.11 2.80 -8.53
C LYS A 19 12.94 3.32 -9.95
N LEU A 20 12.10 2.67 -10.74
CA LEU A 20 11.85 3.04 -12.13
C LEU A 20 10.61 3.92 -12.28
N ASN A 21 10.16 4.56 -11.19
CA ASN A 21 8.94 5.36 -11.13
C ASN A 21 7.67 4.57 -11.41
N GLY A 22 7.74 3.25 -11.31
CA GLY A 22 6.55 2.42 -11.40
C GLY A 22 5.74 2.47 -10.12
N ARG A 23 4.43 2.32 -10.25
CA ARG A 23 3.51 2.26 -9.12
C ARG A 23 2.64 1.03 -9.23
N ARG A 24 2.29 0.45 -8.10
CA ARG A 24 1.41 -0.71 -8.08
C ARG A 24 0.40 -0.57 -6.97
N ALA A 25 -0.88 -0.65 -7.32
CA ALA A 25 -1.96 -0.59 -6.34
C ALA A 25 -1.91 -1.86 -5.47
N ILE A 26 -1.98 -1.65 -4.17
CA ILE A 26 -1.93 -2.72 -3.18
C ILE A 26 -2.95 -2.47 -2.08
N TYR A 27 -3.12 -3.47 -1.23
CA TYR A 27 -3.79 -3.29 0.05
C TYR A 27 -2.99 -4.02 1.13
N VAL A 28 -3.20 -3.62 2.37
CA VAL A 28 -2.51 -4.23 3.51
C VAL A 28 -3.54 -4.94 4.36
N THR A 29 -3.31 -6.22 4.64
CA THR A 29 -4.23 -7.02 5.43
C THR A 29 -4.09 -6.72 6.91
N ASP A 30 -5.03 -7.22 7.71
CA ASP A 30 -5.00 -7.05 9.16
C ASP A 30 -3.82 -7.79 9.82
N THR A 31 -3.16 -8.66 9.09
CA THR A 31 -1.93 -9.34 9.56
C THR A 31 -0.67 -8.63 9.06
N ASN A 32 -0.80 -7.42 8.52
CA ASN A 32 0.31 -6.59 8.01
C ASN A 32 0.97 -7.16 6.77
N GLU A 33 0.22 -7.92 5.96
CA GLU A 33 0.72 -8.40 4.67
C GLU A 33 0.36 -7.41 3.57
N ILE A 34 1.32 -7.14 2.70
CA ILE A 34 1.11 -6.29 1.52
C ILE A 34 0.72 -7.20 0.36
N VAL A 35 -0.44 -6.95 -0.24
CA VAL A 35 -0.97 -7.78 -1.31
C VAL A 35 -1.31 -6.88 -2.50
N PRO A 36 -0.90 -7.25 -3.73
CA PRO A 36 -1.31 -6.48 -4.91
C PRO A 36 -2.82 -6.58 -5.12
N ASN A 37 -3.43 -5.49 -5.58
CA ASN A 37 -4.88 -5.47 -5.83
C ASN A 37 -5.29 -6.44 -6.91
N ASN A 38 -4.46 -6.63 -7.93
CA ASN A 38 -4.75 -7.54 -9.02
C ASN A 38 -4.07 -8.89 -8.80
N PRO A 39 -4.81 -10.00 -8.81
CA PRO A 39 -4.20 -11.32 -8.74
C PRO A 39 -3.21 -11.53 -9.89
N GLY A 40 -2.10 -12.14 -9.61
CA GLY A 40 -1.09 -12.41 -10.62
C GLY A 40 -0.04 -11.33 -10.77
N GLU A 41 -0.23 -10.15 -10.18
CA GLU A 41 0.81 -9.14 -10.16
C GLU A 41 1.84 -9.44 -9.07
N SER A 42 3.08 -9.03 -9.32
CA SER A 42 4.18 -9.24 -8.37
C SER A 42 4.60 -7.90 -7.77
N LEU A 43 5.06 -7.94 -6.52
CA LEU A 43 5.63 -6.78 -5.85
C LEU A 43 7.16 -6.79 -5.87
N GLU A 44 7.74 -7.69 -6.67
CA GLU A 44 9.18 -7.78 -6.79
C GLU A 44 9.76 -6.46 -7.33
N GLY A 45 10.81 -5.97 -6.69
CA GLY A 45 11.44 -4.72 -7.08
C GLY A 45 10.78 -3.47 -6.52
N PHE A 46 9.66 -3.60 -5.83
CA PHE A 46 8.99 -2.45 -5.22
C PHE A 46 9.47 -2.24 -3.79
N ASP A 47 9.50 -0.98 -3.37
CA ASP A 47 9.84 -0.62 -1.99
C ASP A 47 8.60 -0.80 -1.13
N LEU A 48 8.61 -1.82 -0.28
CA LEU A 48 7.48 -2.15 0.57
C LEU A 48 7.56 -1.49 1.94
N GLU A 49 8.63 -0.76 2.22
CA GLU A 49 8.76 -0.07 3.50
C GLU A 49 7.90 1.19 3.56
N ILE A 50 7.73 1.86 2.42
CA ILE A 50 6.94 3.08 2.35
C ILE A 50 5.69 2.81 1.54
N ILE A 51 4.54 3.07 2.16
CA ILE A 51 3.22 2.90 1.55
C ILE A 51 2.66 4.29 1.28
N TYR A 52 2.03 4.46 0.13
CA TYR A 52 1.44 5.73 -0.29
C TYR A 52 -0.07 5.59 -0.39
N CYS A 53 -0.77 6.69 -0.13
CA CYS A 53 -2.23 6.73 -0.25
C CYS A 53 -2.64 7.33 -1.59
N PHE A 54 -3.58 6.69 -2.28
CA PHE A 54 -4.11 7.23 -3.54
C PHE A 54 -5.01 8.45 -3.33
N GLY A 55 -5.62 8.57 -2.14
CA GLY A 55 -6.63 9.60 -1.94
C GLY A 55 -6.08 10.95 -1.49
N CYS A 56 -5.13 10.96 -0.57
CA CYS A 56 -4.67 12.19 0.07
C CYS A 56 -3.15 12.39 0.02
N SER A 57 -2.45 11.57 -0.74
CA SER A 57 -0.99 11.64 -0.89
C SER A 57 -0.21 11.39 0.42
N TRP A 58 -0.86 10.75 1.39
CA TRP A 58 -0.17 10.34 2.61
C TRP A 58 0.89 9.29 2.28
N SER A 59 1.99 9.31 2.99
CA SER A 59 2.99 8.26 2.90
C SER A 59 3.53 7.91 4.28
N GLY A 60 3.96 6.67 4.44
CA GLY A 60 4.49 6.21 5.70
C GLY A 60 4.66 4.70 5.71
N THR A 61 4.94 4.16 6.90
CA THR A 61 5.14 2.71 7.05
C THR A 61 3.83 2.01 7.39
N ILE A 62 3.84 0.68 7.26
CA ILE A 62 2.68 -0.14 7.63
C ILE A 62 2.23 0.13 9.06
N LYS A 63 3.18 0.36 9.96
CA LYS A 63 2.86 0.58 11.37
C LYS A 63 2.02 1.83 11.62
N ARG A 64 2.01 2.76 10.67
CA ARG A 64 1.23 4.00 10.80
C ARG A 64 -0.18 3.87 10.25
N LEU A 65 -0.49 2.80 9.55
CA LEU A 65 -1.83 2.55 9.03
C LEU A 65 -2.82 2.25 10.16
N LYS A 66 -4.07 2.56 9.92
CA LYS A 66 -5.14 2.25 10.87
C LYS A 66 -5.76 0.90 10.60
#